data_f185f56867bf93337d4069c755334813
#
_entry.id   f185f56867bf93337d4069c755334813
#
_cell.length_a   1.000
_cell.length_b   1.000
_cell.length_c   1.000
_cell.angle_alpha   90.00
_cell.angle_beta   90.00
_cell.angle_gamma   90.00
#
_symmetry.space_group_name_H-M   'P 1'
#
loop_
_entity.id
_entity.type
_entity.pdbx_description
1 polymer ?
#
loop_
_entity_poly.entity_id
_entity_poly.type
_entity_poly.pdbx_seq_one_letter_code
_entity_poly.pdbx_strand_id
1 'polypeptide(L)'
;STVENAIRKADQFMYQAKTCKNMVVTEHDEEVQDNAEGGETSKTYKYRILIVDDSEMNRAILSEILSEEYDIVEADSGESCIDKLRQYEREISLVLLDIVMPGMDGFGVLNYMNRHHYLEDIPVIMISSEDSTEVVRRAYEMGVSDYINRPFDAGVVHRRVYNTIKLYAKQRRLITLITNQDYEKEKNNRMMVEILSQIVEFRNGESGSH
;
A
#
# COMPACT_ATOMS: atom_id res chain seq x y z
N SER A 1 -4.25 -5.02 -32.50
CA SER A 1 -3.55 -3.74 -32.66
C SER A 1 -3.11 -3.20 -31.31
N THR A 2 -2.11 -2.30 -31.31
CA THR A 2 -1.49 -1.73 -30.09
C THR A 2 -2.51 -1.00 -29.20
N VAL A 3 -3.57 -0.45 -29.77
CA VAL A 3 -4.64 0.29 -29.07
C VAL A 3 -5.57 -0.65 -28.30
N GLU A 4 -5.91 -1.80 -28.86
CA GLU A 4 -6.73 -2.81 -28.17
C GLU A 4 -6.00 -3.42 -26.96
N ASN A 5 -4.68 -3.60 -27.07
CA ASN A 5 -3.86 -4.05 -25.94
C ASN A 5 -3.74 -3.00 -24.83
N ALA A 6 -3.74 -1.71 -25.17
CA ALA A 6 -3.73 -0.63 -24.19
C ALA A 6 -5.08 -0.52 -23.47
N ILE A 7 -6.20 -0.65 -24.19
CA ILE A 7 -7.55 -0.66 -23.63
C ILE A 7 -7.73 -1.88 -22.72
N ARG A 8 -7.27 -3.07 -23.14
CA ARG A 8 -7.36 -4.29 -22.34
C ARG A 8 -6.53 -4.24 -21.07
N LYS A 9 -5.34 -3.61 -21.11
CA LYS A 9 -4.54 -3.32 -19.92
C LYS A 9 -5.23 -2.30 -19.00
N ALA A 10 -5.81 -1.25 -19.56
CA ALA A 10 -6.55 -0.26 -18.78
C ALA A 10 -7.78 -0.87 -18.09
N ASP A 11 -8.54 -1.73 -18.77
CA ASP A 11 -9.67 -2.47 -18.18
C ASP A 11 -9.20 -3.46 -17.09
N GLN A 12 -8.06 -4.09 -17.27
CA GLN A 12 -7.48 -4.99 -16.28
C GLN A 12 -6.99 -4.23 -15.02
N PHE A 13 -6.39 -3.04 -15.19
CA PHE A 13 -6.05 -2.15 -14.08
C PHE A 13 -7.28 -1.57 -13.39
N MET A 14 -8.36 -1.29 -14.14
CA MET A 14 -9.62 -0.83 -13.57
C MET A 14 -10.34 -1.92 -12.77
N TYR A 15 -10.31 -3.16 -13.25
CA TYR A 15 -10.86 -4.30 -12.50
C TYR A 15 -10.07 -4.57 -11.23
N GLN A 16 -8.74 -4.44 -11.28
CA GLN A 16 -7.88 -4.53 -10.10
C GLN A 16 -8.11 -3.36 -9.13
N ALA A 17 -8.30 -2.14 -9.63
CA ALA A 17 -8.64 -0.98 -8.80
C ALA A 17 -10.03 -1.11 -8.15
N LYS A 18 -11.01 -1.73 -8.82
CA LYS A 18 -12.32 -2.05 -8.24
C LYS A 18 -12.26 -3.14 -7.17
N THR A 19 -11.39 -4.14 -7.33
CA THR A 19 -11.15 -5.16 -6.29
C THR A 19 -10.40 -4.58 -5.09
N CYS A 20 -9.51 -3.60 -5.31
CA CYS A 20 -8.90 -2.83 -4.21
C CYS A 20 -9.89 -1.86 -3.53
N LYS A 21 -10.99 -1.48 -4.18
CA LYS A 21 -12.02 -0.59 -3.60
C LYS A 21 -12.78 -1.25 -2.45
N ASN A 22 -12.78 -2.57 -2.36
CA ASN A 22 -13.34 -3.32 -1.23
C ASN A 22 -12.34 -3.55 -0.08
N MET A 23 -11.09 -3.11 -0.21
CA MET A 23 -10.07 -3.16 0.84
C MET A 23 -9.89 -1.84 1.59
N VAL A 24 -10.84 -0.92 1.48
CA VAL A 24 -10.80 0.34 2.21
C VAL A 24 -11.82 0.32 3.33
N VAL A 25 -11.29 0.11 4.54
CA VAL A 25 -11.67 0.80 5.77
C VAL A 25 -13.01 0.42 6.39
N THR A 26 -12.91 -0.28 7.48
CA THR A 26 -13.73 0.04 8.64
C THR A 26 -12.94 1.04 9.47
N GLU A 27 -13.17 2.31 9.26
CA GLU A 27 -12.82 3.32 10.23
C GLU A 27 -13.78 3.22 11.42
N HIS A 28 -13.22 3.01 12.58
CA HIS A 28 -13.80 3.53 13.80
C HIS A 28 -13.58 5.04 13.78
N ASP A 29 -14.45 5.77 13.11
CA ASP A 29 -14.68 7.19 13.34
C ASP A 29 -15.99 7.59 12.67
N GLU A 30 -16.91 8.03 13.55
CA GLU A 30 -18.16 8.74 13.30
C GLU A 30 -19.39 7.93 12.85
N GLU A 31 -20.29 7.80 13.81
CA GLU A 31 -21.68 7.45 13.67
C GLU A 31 -22.34 8.24 12.53
N VAL A 32 -22.70 7.54 11.47
CA VAL A 32 -23.84 7.93 10.65
C VAL A 32 -24.79 6.75 10.63
N GLN A 33 -25.85 6.88 11.39
CA GLN A 33 -27.04 6.03 11.30
C GLN A 33 -27.58 6.14 9.88
N ASP A 34 -27.56 5.03 9.15
CA ASP A 34 -28.55 4.81 8.10
C ASP A 34 -28.96 3.34 8.09
N ASN A 35 -30.24 3.15 8.35
CA ASN A 35 -30.94 1.88 8.39
C ASN A 35 -30.97 1.25 7.01
N ALA A 36 -30.38 0.05 6.86
CA ALA A 36 -30.84 -0.92 5.87
C ALA A 36 -30.48 -2.34 6.33
N GLU A 37 -31.51 -3.11 6.52
CA GLU A 37 -31.49 -4.54 6.86
C GLU A 37 -30.78 -5.35 5.76
N GLY A 38 -29.84 -6.22 6.15
CA GLY A 38 -29.20 -7.17 5.24
C GLY A 38 -27.95 -7.77 5.89
N GLY A 39 -28.11 -8.90 6.59
CA GLY A 39 -27.02 -9.57 7.28
C GLY A 39 -25.98 -10.15 6.31
N GLU A 40 -24.85 -9.51 6.18
CA GLU A 40 -23.59 -10.11 5.77
C GLU A 40 -22.55 -9.78 6.84
N THR A 41 -21.93 -10.80 7.41
CA THR A 41 -20.82 -10.67 8.35
C THR A 41 -19.70 -9.89 7.68
N SER A 42 -19.54 -8.63 8.04
CA SER A 42 -18.44 -7.80 7.58
C SER A 42 -17.14 -8.44 8.08
N LYS A 43 -16.38 -9.10 7.19
CA LYS A 43 -15.01 -9.48 7.46
C LYS A 43 -14.23 -8.20 7.70
N THR A 44 -13.95 -7.90 8.96
CA THR A 44 -13.01 -6.83 9.33
C THR A 44 -11.63 -7.25 8.83
N TYR A 45 -11.18 -6.68 7.71
CA TYR A 45 -9.84 -6.94 7.20
C TYR A 45 -8.83 -6.21 8.08
N LYS A 46 -8.03 -6.96 8.83
CA LYS A 46 -6.91 -6.40 9.59
C LYS A 46 -5.76 -6.08 8.64
N TYR A 47 -5.05 -4.98 8.90
CA TYR A 47 -3.78 -4.70 8.23
C TYR A 47 -2.77 -5.78 8.58
N ARG A 48 -1.95 -6.20 7.60
CA ARG A 48 -0.95 -7.25 7.78
C ARG A 48 0.43 -6.65 7.97
N ILE A 49 1.10 -7.03 9.04
CA ILE A 49 2.44 -6.56 9.38
C ILE A 49 3.42 -7.73 9.24
N LEU A 50 4.51 -7.50 8.52
CA LEU A 50 5.63 -8.42 8.44
C LEU A 50 6.70 -8.03 9.46
N ILE A 51 6.95 -8.89 10.45
CA ILE A 51 7.99 -8.73 11.47
C ILE A 51 9.20 -9.55 11.06
N VAL A 52 10.35 -8.88 10.93
CA VAL A 52 11.61 -9.47 10.48
C VAL A 52 12.69 -9.25 11.52
N ASP A 53 13.11 -10.32 12.19
CA ASP A 53 14.12 -10.29 13.26
C ASP A 53 14.67 -11.71 13.43
N ASP A 54 15.97 -11.92 13.59
CA ASP A 54 16.55 -13.25 13.76
C ASP A 54 16.27 -13.85 15.16
N SER A 55 15.96 -13.00 16.15
CA SER A 55 15.59 -13.42 17.50
C SER A 55 14.12 -13.78 17.60
N GLU A 56 13.82 -15.05 17.89
CA GLU A 56 12.47 -15.53 18.17
C GLU A 56 11.80 -14.74 19.32
N MET A 57 12.58 -14.38 20.36
CA MET A 57 12.06 -13.60 21.49
C MET A 57 11.59 -12.22 21.04
N ASN A 58 12.34 -11.53 20.19
CA ASN A 58 11.96 -10.21 19.69
C ASN A 58 10.70 -10.29 18.83
N ARG A 59 10.61 -11.29 17.94
CA ARG A 59 9.40 -11.51 17.13
C ARG A 59 8.18 -11.79 18.03
N ALA A 60 8.33 -12.64 19.04
CA ALA A 60 7.25 -12.94 19.98
C ALA A 60 6.76 -11.70 20.74
N ILE A 61 7.68 -10.84 21.23
CA ILE A 61 7.32 -9.58 21.90
C ILE A 61 6.55 -8.65 20.97
N LEU A 62 7.04 -8.43 19.75
CA LEU A 62 6.38 -7.57 18.77
C LEU A 62 5.03 -8.13 18.33
N SER A 63 4.95 -9.45 18.14
CA SER A 63 3.69 -10.14 17.85
C SER A 63 2.68 -9.99 18.98
N GLU A 64 3.09 -10.11 20.24
CA GLU A 64 2.22 -9.90 21.39
C GLU A 64 1.67 -8.47 21.45
N ILE A 65 2.53 -7.47 21.19
CA ILE A 65 2.14 -6.05 21.18
C ILE A 65 1.10 -5.76 20.08
N LEU A 66 1.20 -6.40 18.91
CA LEU A 66 0.49 -5.99 17.71
C LEU A 66 -0.64 -6.92 17.26
N SER A 67 -0.68 -8.18 17.70
CA SER A 67 -1.61 -9.20 17.19
C SER A 67 -3.08 -8.95 17.53
N GLU A 68 -3.38 -8.11 18.51
CA GLU A 68 -4.76 -7.77 18.84
C GLU A 68 -5.44 -7.00 17.68
N GLU A 69 -4.70 -6.07 17.03
CA GLU A 69 -5.23 -5.17 16.00
C GLU A 69 -4.79 -5.56 14.58
N TYR A 70 -3.69 -6.29 14.42
CA TYR A 70 -3.06 -6.58 13.13
C TYR A 70 -2.91 -8.08 12.88
N ASP A 71 -2.90 -8.47 11.59
CA ASP A 71 -2.46 -9.81 11.17
C ASP A 71 -0.94 -9.83 11.11
N ILE A 72 -0.31 -10.77 11.81
CA ILE A 72 1.15 -10.84 11.89
C ILE A 72 1.68 -11.95 10.99
N VAL A 73 2.69 -11.63 10.20
CA VAL A 73 3.54 -12.56 9.47
C VAL A 73 4.96 -12.39 9.99
N GLU A 74 5.64 -13.51 10.25
CA GLU A 74 7.01 -13.49 10.77
C GLU A 74 8.01 -13.99 9.74
N ALA A 75 9.21 -13.40 9.76
CA ALA A 75 10.39 -13.85 9.05
C ALA A 75 11.60 -13.80 10.01
N ASP A 76 12.43 -14.82 9.98
CA ASP A 76 13.59 -15.00 10.85
C ASP A 76 14.92 -14.57 10.20
N SER A 77 14.86 -14.07 8.98
CA SER A 77 16.04 -13.69 8.19
C SER A 77 15.65 -12.75 7.05
N GLY A 78 16.63 -12.06 6.47
CA GLY A 78 16.41 -11.20 5.31
C GLY A 78 15.91 -11.97 4.08
N GLU A 79 16.41 -13.18 3.87
CA GLU A 79 15.97 -14.08 2.80
C GLU A 79 14.51 -14.49 2.99
N SER A 80 14.13 -14.90 4.20
CA SER A 80 12.75 -15.25 4.55
C SER A 80 11.81 -14.03 4.39
N CYS A 81 12.29 -12.82 4.71
CA CYS A 81 11.56 -11.59 4.46
C CYS A 81 11.23 -11.41 2.97
N ILE A 82 12.22 -11.60 2.09
CA ILE A 82 12.02 -11.48 0.64
C ILE A 82 10.99 -12.51 0.14
N ASP A 83 11.05 -13.75 0.61
CA ASP A 83 10.09 -14.79 0.25
C ASP A 83 8.67 -14.44 0.70
N LYS A 84 8.51 -13.87 1.91
CA LYS A 84 7.23 -13.38 2.41
C LYS A 84 6.70 -12.20 1.62
N LEU A 85 7.56 -11.23 1.24
CA LEU A 85 7.19 -10.11 0.39
C LEU A 85 6.66 -10.59 -0.98
N ARG A 86 7.30 -11.60 -1.59
CA ARG A 86 6.83 -12.20 -2.84
C ARG A 86 5.53 -12.97 -2.68
N GLN A 87 5.39 -13.71 -1.57
CA GLN A 87 4.22 -14.54 -1.29
C GLN A 87 2.97 -13.72 -1.05
N TYR A 88 3.09 -12.62 -0.29
CA TYR A 88 1.96 -11.79 0.16
C TYR A 88 1.82 -10.50 -0.65
N GLU A 89 2.81 -10.16 -1.48
CA GLU A 89 2.82 -8.97 -2.36
C GLU A 89 2.14 -7.73 -1.73
N ARG A 90 0.92 -7.44 -2.20
CA ARG A 90 0.15 -6.24 -1.81
C ARG A 90 -0.61 -6.38 -0.49
N GLU A 91 -0.61 -7.54 0.14
CA GLU A 91 -1.32 -7.75 1.40
C GLU A 91 -0.54 -7.22 2.60
N ILE A 92 0.80 -7.07 2.48
CA ILE A 92 1.63 -6.50 3.53
C ILE A 92 1.43 -4.98 3.56
N SER A 93 1.05 -4.48 4.72
CA SER A 93 0.77 -3.07 4.98
C SER A 93 1.93 -2.32 5.62
N LEU A 94 2.85 -3.05 6.28
CA LEU A 94 4.02 -2.49 6.94
C LEU A 94 5.04 -3.61 7.21
N VAL A 95 6.33 -3.27 7.15
CA VAL A 95 7.44 -4.14 7.56
C VAL A 95 8.12 -3.54 8.80
N LEU A 96 8.24 -4.34 9.86
CA LEU A 96 9.14 -4.09 10.99
C LEU A 96 10.41 -4.89 10.73
N LEU A 97 11.55 -4.20 10.56
CA LEU A 97 12.78 -4.79 10.05
C LEU A 97 13.94 -4.57 10.99
N ASP A 98 14.49 -5.65 11.54
CA ASP A 98 15.76 -5.57 12.26
C ASP A 98 16.92 -5.23 11.33
N ILE A 99 17.85 -4.42 11.82
CA ILE A 99 19.06 -4.04 11.09
C ILE A 99 20.07 -5.19 11.08
N VAL A 100 20.28 -5.81 12.23
CA VAL A 100 21.38 -6.75 12.45
C VAL A 100 20.86 -8.18 12.42
N MET A 101 21.04 -8.82 11.29
CA MET A 101 20.67 -10.24 11.10
C MET A 101 21.80 -10.99 10.41
N PRO A 102 21.98 -12.31 10.70
CA PRO A 102 22.91 -13.16 9.97
C PRO A 102 22.54 -13.27 8.49
N GLY A 103 23.52 -13.34 7.61
CA GLY A 103 23.30 -13.45 6.16
C GLY A 103 22.92 -12.10 5.57
N MET A 104 21.69 -11.93 5.12
CA MET A 104 21.18 -10.66 4.61
C MET A 104 20.72 -9.78 5.77
N ASP A 105 21.41 -8.67 6.00
CA ASP A 105 21.04 -7.67 7.00
C ASP A 105 19.85 -6.81 6.57
N GLY A 106 19.33 -5.97 7.47
CA GLY A 106 18.19 -5.10 7.20
C GLY A 106 18.46 -4.11 6.06
N PHE A 107 19.68 -3.64 5.87
CA PHE A 107 20.03 -2.78 4.74
C PHE A 107 20.03 -3.52 3.41
N GLY A 108 20.41 -4.80 3.41
CA GLY A 108 20.27 -5.69 2.26
C GLY A 108 18.82 -5.87 1.84
N VAL A 109 17.93 -6.08 2.81
CA VAL A 109 16.48 -6.16 2.57
C VAL A 109 15.95 -4.85 1.99
N LEU A 110 16.30 -3.68 2.60
CA LEU A 110 15.89 -2.37 2.09
C LEU A 110 16.36 -2.13 0.65
N ASN A 111 17.59 -2.50 0.33
CA ASN A 111 18.11 -2.38 -1.03
C ASN A 111 17.33 -3.23 -2.02
N TYR A 112 16.95 -4.45 -1.61
CA TYR A 112 16.07 -5.30 -2.41
C TYR A 112 14.69 -4.65 -2.60
N MET A 113 14.06 -4.18 -1.53
CA MET A 113 12.75 -3.53 -1.58
C MET A 113 12.76 -2.29 -2.47
N ASN A 114 13.82 -1.48 -2.40
CA ASN A 114 13.99 -0.29 -3.25
C ASN A 114 14.12 -0.66 -4.73
N ARG A 115 14.98 -1.63 -5.07
CA ARG A 115 15.15 -2.08 -6.46
C ARG A 115 13.88 -2.66 -7.10
N HIS A 116 13.01 -3.23 -6.29
CA HIS A 116 11.75 -3.84 -6.73
C HIS A 116 10.52 -2.97 -6.49
N HIS A 117 10.72 -1.68 -6.14
CA HIS A 117 9.67 -0.69 -5.92
C HIS A 117 8.70 -0.99 -4.78
N TYR A 118 9.03 -1.90 -3.86
CA TYR A 118 8.19 -2.20 -2.70
C TYR A 118 8.06 -1.02 -1.73
N LEU A 119 9.11 -0.17 -1.61
CA LEU A 119 9.09 0.98 -0.69
C LEU A 119 8.10 2.08 -1.10
N GLU A 120 7.63 2.08 -2.36
CA GLU A 120 6.60 3.01 -2.83
C GLU A 120 5.24 2.70 -2.18
N ASP A 121 4.97 1.41 -1.92
CA ASP A 121 3.67 0.95 -1.42
C ASP A 121 3.74 0.42 0.02
N ILE A 122 4.87 -0.08 0.49
CA ILE A 122 5.03 -0.74 1.78
C ILE A 122 6.01 0.06 2.65
N PRO A 123 5.51 0.74 3.70
CA PRO A 123 6.37 1.43 4.64
C PRO A 123 7.21 0.44 5.45
N VAL A 124 8.43 0.86 5.77
CA VAL A 124 9.35 0.11 6.62
C VAL A 124 9.66 0.92 7.86
N ILE A 125 9.53 0.29 9.03
CA ILE A 125 10.04 0.79 10.29
C ILE A 125 11.25 -0.08 10.65
N MET A 126 12.42 0.52 10.74
CA MET A 126 13.62 -0.20 11.18
C MET A 126 13.68 -0.32 12.68
N ILE A 127 14.22 -1.44 13.13
CA ILE A 127 14.45 -1.75 14.54
C ILE A 127 15.93 -1.95 14.78
N SER A 128 16.47 -1.37 15.84
CA SER A 128 17.87 -1.59 16.20
C SER A 128 18.16 -1.38 17.68
N SER A 129 19.21 -2.02 18.15
CA SER A 129 19.85 -1.71 19.43
C SER A 129 20.97 -0.66 19.29
N GLU A 130 21.33 -0.27 18.08
CA GLU A 130 22.37 0.72 17.82
C GLU A 130 21.79 2.12 17.71
N ASP A 131 22.21 3.01 18.61
CA ASP A 131 21.82 4.43 18.62
C ASP A 131 22.76 5.32 17.79
N SER A 132 23.55 4.75 16.88
CA SER A 132 24.48 5.56 16.12
C SER A 132 23.72 6.44 15.13
N THR A 133 23.94 7.76 15.24
CA THR A 133 23.33 8.77 14.35
C THR A 133 23.57 8.44 12.87
N GLU A 134 24.67 7.76 12.57
CA GLU A 134 25.04 7.42 11.21
C GLU A 134 24.19 6.29 10.63
N VAL A 135 23.87 5.26 11.43
CA VAL A 135 22.97 4.17 11.06
C VAL A 135 21.56 4.69 10.84
N VAL A 136 21.05 5.51 11.75
CA VAL A 136 19.73 6.13 11.64
C VAL A 136 19.64 7.00 10.39
N ARG A 137 20.65 7.86 10.13
CA ARG A 137 20.68 8.71 8.93
C ARG A 137 20.67 7.87 7.66
N ARG A 138 21.50 6.82 7.58
CA ARG A 138 21.55 5.92 6.43
C ARG A 138 20.20 5.25 6.18
N ALA A 139 19.51 4.80 7.24
CA ALA A 139 18.17 4.20 7.11
C ALA A 139 17.18 5.17 6.45
N TYR A 140 17.10 6.43 6.92
CA TYR A 140 16.23 7.43 6.33
C TYR A 140 16.61 7.79 4.88
N GLU A 141 17.91 7.90 4.56
CA GLU A 141 18.39 8.12 3.19
C GLU A 141 17.97 6.99 2.23
N MET A 142 17.79 5.77 2.75
CA MET A 142 17.31 4.62 1.98
C MET A 142 15.78 4.52 1.90
N GLY A 143 15.02 5.46 2.49
CA GLY A 143 13.57 5.54 2.35
C GLY A 143 12.79 4.85 3.48
N VAL A 144 13.40 4.62 4.64
CA VAL A 144 12.71 4.11 5.82
C VAL A 144 11.71 5.14 6.34
N SER A 145 10.52 4.69 6.72
CA SER A 145 9.45 5.56 7.19
C SER A 145 9.63 5.99 8.64
N ASP A 146 10.18 5.11 9.48
CA ASP A 146 10.44 5.38 10.90
C ASP A 146 11.50 4.40 11.47
N TYR A 147 11.88 4.64 12.73
CA TYR A 147 12.92 3.89 13.42
C TYR A 147 12.51 3.64 14.89
N ILE A 148 12.73 2.43 15.40
CA ILE A 148 12.42 2.03 16.78
C ILE A 148 13.68 1.49 17.46
N ASN A 149 14.02 2.05 18.62
CA ASN A 149 15.13 1.57 19.44
C ASN A 149 14.69 0.43 20.35
N ARG A 150 15.63 -0.47 20.63
CA ARG A 150 15.50 -1.44 21.72
C ARG A 150 16.03 -0.84 23.03
N PRO A 151 15.46 -1.18 24.20
CA PRO A 151 14.37 -2.13 24.42
C PRO A 151 13.02 -1.60 23.95
N PHE A 152 12.10 -2.51 23.60
CA PHE A 152 10.76 -2.14 23.11
C PHE A 152 9.90 -1.55 24.23
N ASP A 153 9.38 -0.35 24.00
CA ASP A 153 8.23 0.19 24.71
C ASP A 153 6.95 -0.11 23.92
N ALA A 154 6.03 -0.88 24.48
CA ALA A 154 4.83 -1.33 23.79
C ALA A 154 3.98 -0.16 23.26
N GLY A 155 3.85 0.93 24.06
CA GLY A 155 3.08 2.12 23.66
C GLY A 155 3.74 2.87 22.50
N VAL A 156 5.08 2.92 22.48
CA VAL A 156 5.85 3.55 21.39
C VAL A 156 5.73 2.73 20.11
N VAL A 157 5.94 1.41 20.19
CA VAL A 157 5.80 0.48 19.04
C VAL A 157 4.42 0.61 18.43
N HIS A 158 3.37 0.45 19.24
CA HIS A 158 1.99 0.53 18.81
C HIS A 158 1.69 1.87 18.12
N ARG A 159 2.07 2.99 18.73
CA ARG A 159 1.81 4.33 18.18
C ARG A 159 2.54 4.59 16.86
N ARG A 160 3.79 4.17 16.73
CA ARG A 160 4.57 4.33 15.50
C ARG A 160 3.98 3.52 14.36
N VAL A 161 3.65 2.25 14.62
CA VAL A 161 2.99 1.35 13.66
C VAL A 161 1.65 1.95 13.21
N TYR A 162 0.78 2.33 14.16
CA TYR A 162 -0.52 2.94 13.87
C TYR A 162 -0.39 4.20 13.01
N ASN A 163 0.47 5.14 13.40
CA ASN A 163 0.65 6.39 12.68
C ASN A 163 1.18 6.16 11.26
N THR A 164 2.13 5.23 11.11
CA THR A 164 2.72 4.91 9.80
C THR A 164 1.69 4.27 8.87
N ILE A 165 0.94 3.28 9.35
CA ILE A 165 -0.13 2.63 8.56
C ILE A 165 -1.20 3.66 8.17
N LYS A 166 -1.64 4.49 9.11
CA LYS A 166 -2.66 5.53 8.87
C LYS A 166 -2.20 6.55 7.82
N LEU A 167 -0.95 6.98 7.88
CA LEU A 167 -0.36 7.92 6.92
C LEU A 167 -0.36 7.33 5.50
N TYR A 168 0.14 6.11 5.35
CA TYR A 168 0.23 5.44 4.05
C TYR A 168 -1.14 5.05 3.49
N ALA A 169 -2.09 4.66 4.33
CA ALA A 169 -3.48 4.41 3.91
C ALA A 169 -4.12 5.70 3.37
N LYS A 170 -3.92 6.85 4.05
CA LYS A 170 -4.40 8.15 3.58
C LYS A 170 -3.74 8.55 2.26
N GLN A 171 -2.45 8.36 2.12
CA GLN A 171 -1.72 8.66 0.89
C GLN A 171 -2.24 7.80 -0.29
N ARG A 172 -2.40 6.50 -0.11
CA ARG A 172 -2.98 5.60 -1.13
C ARG A 172 -4.39 6.03 -1.54
N ARG A 173 -5.23 6.41 -0.57
CA ARG A 173 -6.59 6.92 -0.84
C ARG A 173 -6.55 8.18 -1.71
N LEU A 174 -5.65 9.13 -1.42
CA LEU A 174 -5.51 10.35 -2.22
C LEU A 174 -5.06 10.05 -3.65
N ILE A 175 -4.08 9.16 -3.83
CA ILE A 175 -3.63 8.73 -5.16
C ILE A 175 -4.79 8.13 -5.96
N THR A 176 -5.57 7.23 -5.35
CA THR A 176 -6.74 6.61 -6.00
C THR A 176 -7.78 7.65 -6.41
N LEU A 177 -8.05 8.65 -5.55
CA LEU A 177 -9.00 9.72 -5.88
C LEU A 177 -8.52 10.57 -7.05
N ILE A 178 -7.24 10.94 -7.08
CA ILE A 178 -6.64 11.72 -8.19
C ILE A 178 -6.72 10.93 -9.49
N THR A 179 -6.32 9.66 -9.47
CA THR A 179 -6.34 8.80 -10.66
C THR A 179 -7.76 8.62 -11.19
N ASN A 180 -8.76 8.47 -10.33
CA ASN A 180 -10.15 8.36 -10.74
C ASN A 180 -10.67 9.68 -11.36
N GLN A 181 -10.28 10.85 -10.81
CA GLN A 181 -10.65 12.15 -11.37
C GLN A 181 -10.07 12.36 -12.77
N ASP A 182 -8.81 12.01 -12.97
CA ASP A 182 -8.15 12.14 -14.27
C ASP A 182 -8.77 11.22 -15.31
N TYR A 183 -9.14 9.99 -14.92
CA TYR A 183 -9.86 9.07 -15.78
C TYR A 183 -11.23 9.61 -16.21
N GLU A 184 -12.03 10.15 -15.29
CA GLU A 184 -13.34 10.75 -15.62
C GLU A 184 -13.20 11.97 -16.54
N LYS A 185 -12.17 12.81 -16.33
CA LYS A 185 -11.89 13.93 -17.23
C LYS A 185 -11.54 13.46 -18.64
N GLU A 186 -10.69 12.44 -18.76
CA GLU A 186 -10.29 11.90 -20.06
C GLU A 186 -11.47 11.28 -20.79
N LYS A 187 -12.33 10.54 -20.09
CA LYS A 187 -13.57 9.98 -20.62
C LYS A 187 -14.52 11.06 -21.13
N ASN A 188 -14.71 12.12 -20.36
CA ASN A 188 -15.54 13.25 -20.75
C ASN A 188 -14.98 13.99 -21.97
N ASN A 189 -13.66 14.18 -22.03
CA ASN A 189 -13.00 14.79 -23.19
C ASN A 189 -13.16 13.94 -24.47
N ARG A 190 -13.01 12.62 -24.37
CA ARG A 190 -13.25 11.70 -25.52
C ARG A 190 -14.67 11.78 -26.01
N MET A 191 -15.65 11.75 -25.10
CA MET A 191 -17.07 11.88 -25.44
C MET A 191 -17.35 13.22 -26.14
N MET A 192 -16.77 14.33 -25.66
CA MET A 192 -16.93 15.65 -26.28
C MET A 192 -16.34 15.69 -27.69
N VAL A 193 -15.17 15.11 -27.91
CA VAL A 193 -14.56 15.01 -29.24
C VAL A 193 -15.43 14.17 -30.19
N GLU A 194 -16.00 13.08 -29.72
CA GLU A 194 -16.88 12.22 -30.51
C GLU A 194 -18.18 12.96 -30.92
N ILE A 195 -18.81 13.69 -29.99
CA ILE A 195 -19.98 14.51 -30.27
C ILE A 195 -19.66 15.60 -31.29
N LEU A 196 -18.52 16.30 -31.12
CA LEU A 196 -18.10 17.33 -32.07
C LEU A 196 -17.83 16.75 -33.47
N SER A 197 -17.23 15.58 -33.55
CA SER A 197 -16.99 14.90 -34.84
C SER A 197 -18.32 14.56 -35.54
N GLN A 198 -19.31 14.06 -34.80
CA GLN A 198 -20.63 13.76 -35.36
C GLN A 198 -21.36 15.03 -35.85
N ILE A 199 -21.24 16.15 -35.11
CA ILE A 199 -21.83 17.42 -35.52
C ILE A 199 -21.17 17.92 -36.81
N VAL A 200 -19.87 17.82 -36.95
CA VAL A 200 -19.11 18.22 -38.15
C VAL A 200 -19.49 17.35 -39.36
N GLU A 201 -19.58 16.04 -39.17
CA GLU A 201 -20.03 15.11 -40.23
C GLU A 201 -21.45 15.37 -40.69
N PHE A 202 -22.37 15.61 -39.75
CA PHE A 202 -23.75 15.97 -40.07
C PHE A 202 -23.83 17.26 -40.87
N ARG A 203 -23.10 18.29 -40.49
CA ARG A 203 -23.03 19.60 -41.18
C ARG A 203 -22.44 19.48 -42.58
N ASN A 204 -21.44 18.62 -42.78
CA ASN A 204 -20.82 18.42 -44.10
C ASN A 204 -21.71 17.58 -45.03
N GLY A 205 -22.53 16.67 -44.46
CA GLY A 205 -23.49 15.87 -45.25
C GLY A 205 -24.66 16.70 -45.84
N GLU A 206 -25.07 17.77 -45.15
CA GLU A 206 -26.15 18.66 -45.66
C GLU A 206 -25.64 19.66 -46.72
N SER A 207 -24.35 19.97 -46.78
CA SER A 207 -23.79 20.91 -47.75
C SER A 207 -23.47 20.29 -49.12
N GLY A 208 -23.68 18.98 -49.28
CA GLY A 208 -23.37 18.23 -50.51
C GLY A 208 -24.55 18.03 -51.48
N SER A 209 -25.77 18.58 -51.24
CA SER A 209 -26.94 18.43 -52.09
C SER A 209 -27.43 19.80 -52.62
N HIS A 210 -26.60 20.42 -53.45
CA HIS A 210 -27.03 21.48 -54.35
C HIS A 210 -26.42 21.28 -55.73
#